data_34af7ae3c2094309e43fadd46bc0203e
#
_entry.id   34af7ae3c2094309e43fadd46bc0203e
#
_cell.length_a   1.000
_cell.length_b   1.000
_cell.length_c   1.000
_cell.angle_alpha   90.00
_cell.angle_beta   90.00
_cell.angle_gamma   90.00
#
_symmetry.space_group_name_H-M   'P 1'
#
loop_
_entity.id
_entity.type
_entity.pdbx_description
1 polymer ?
#
loop_
_entity_poly.entity_id
_entity_poly.type
_entity_poly.pdbx_seq_one_letter_code
_entity_poly.pdbx_strand_id
1 'polypeptide(L)'
;KGYDVVSCWSMLFEGSLENQIALKTRPENHEDIVKLAHKRSPICHAGCMMRKSALMKAGNYEDCHYYEDYQLWVKMIKAGARFYNIQEVLYYIRTYQELIARKGGWKYVSHEISVFRSFKKLGFYTTWDFIRNSFIRIAARMTPKKLRGIVMKKVWNHKSI
;
A
#
# COMPACT_ATOMS: atom_id res chain seq x y z
N LYS A 1 -20.79 -12.29 -0.88
CA LYS A 1 -20.89 -11.35 -2.01
C LYS A 1 -19.86 -11.60 -3.14
N GLY A 2 -19.14 -12.75 -3.13
CA GLY A 2 -18.23 -13.12 -4.24
C GLY A 2 -16.92 -12.33 -4.31
N TYR A 3 -16.40 -11.84 -3.19
CA TYR A 3 -15.07 -11.21 -3.10
C TYR A 3 -14.00 -12.24 -2.81
N ASP A 4 -12.81 -12.04 -3.38
CA ASP A 4 -11.62 -12.88 -3.19
C ASP A 4 -10.68 -12.33 -2.13
N VAL A 5 -10.66 -10.99 -1.97
CA VAL A 5 -9.90 -10.29 -0.95
C VAL A 5 -10.79 -9.28 -0.25
N VAL A 6 -10.85 -9.37 1.07
CA VAL A 6 -11.56 -8.41 1.93
C VAL A 6 -10.57 -7.85 2.93
N SER A 7 -10.56 -6.54 3.10
CA SER A 7 -9.74 -5.83 4.08
C SER A 7 -10.57 -4.78 4.81
N CYS A 8 -9.93 -3.92 5.59
CA CYS A 8 -10.59 -2.89 6.38
C CYS A 8 -9.73 -1.63 6.51
N TRP A 9 -10.29 -0.60 7.12
CA TRP A 9 -9.48 0.53 7.57
C TRP A 9 -8.60 0.15 8.75
N SER A 10 -7.52 0.89 8.92
CA SER A 10 -6.62 0.68 10.05
C SER A 10 -6.29 2.00 10.77
N MET A 11 -6.17 1.92 12.09
CA MET A 11 -5.73 3.02 12.94
C MET A 11 -4.28 2.81 13.37
N LEU A 12 -3.44 3.81 13.18
CA LEU A 12 -2.08 3.83 13.71
C LEU A 12 -2.09 4.45 15.10
N PHE A 13 -1.40 3.81 16.04
CA PHE A 13 -1.24 4.30 17.40
C PHE A 13 0.20 4.16 17.90
N GLU A 14 0.60 4.96 18.86
CA GLU A 14 1.92 4.95 19.50
C GLU A 14 1.79 4.76 21.01
N GLY A 15 2.49 3.76 21.55
CA GLY A 15 2.41 3.43 22.97
C GLY A 15 1.08 2.76 23.32
N SER A 16 0.06 3.52 23.69
CA SER A 16 -1.28 3.04 24.02
C SER A 16 -2.32 3.33 22.92
N LEU A 17 -3.47 2.65 22.94
CA LEU A 17 -4.54 2.79 21.96
C LEU A 17 -5.22 4.17 21.99
N GLU A 18 -5.11 4.89 23.12
CA GLU A 18 -5.62 6.26 23.25
C GLU A 18 -4.80 7.26 22.44
N ASN A 19 -3.51 6.97 22.22
CA ASN A 19 -2.63 7.83 21.42
C ASN A 19 -2.70 7.44 19.94
N GLN A 20 -3.84 7.76 19.30
CA GLN A 20 -4.08 7.53 17.89
C GLN A 20 -3.37 8.59 17.05
N ILE A 21 -2.55 8.14 16.09
CA ILE A 21 -1.71 9.02 15.27
C ILE A 21 -2.35 9.31 13.91
N ALA A 22 -2.91 8.29 13.25
CA ALA A 22 -3.45 8.44 11.91
C ALA A 22 -4.45 7.35 11.55
N LEU A 23 -5.57 7.76 10.97
CA LEU A 23 -6.53 6.87 10.33
C LEU A 23 -6.10 6.58 8.88
N LYS A 24 -6.01 5.31 8.53
CA LYS A 24 -5.76 4.87 7.15
C LYS A 24 -7.03 4.32 6.52
N THR A 25 -7.72 5.18 5.79
CA THR A 25 -8.87 4.80 4.99
C THR A 25 -8.45 4.14 3.67
N ARG A 26 -9.34 3.33 3.11
CA ARG A 26 -9.23 2.68 1.80
C ARG A 26 -10.57 2.75 1.09
N PRO A 27 -10.58 2.85 -0.25
CA PRO A 27 -11.83 2.82 -1.01
C PRO A 27 -12.54 1.49 -0.81
N GLU A 28 -13.85 1.52 -0.84
CA GLU A 28 -14.71 0.39 -0.57
C GLU A 28 -14.72 -0.61 -1.74
N ASN A 29 -15.03 -0.12 -2.93
CA ASN A 29 -15.37 -0.94 -4.09
C ASN A 29 -14.15 -1.34 -4.91
N HIS A 30 -14.27 -2.46 -5.62
CA HIS A 30 -13.21 -3.05 -6.44
C HIS A 30 -12.59 -2.05 -7.42
N GLU A 31 -13.43 -1.32 -8.14
CA GLU A 31 -13.02 -0.38 -9.19
C GLU A 31 -12.14 0.74 -8.62
N ASP A 32 -12.50 1.28 -7.48
CA ASP A 32 -11.73 2.34 -6.82
C ASP A 32 -10.48 1.79 -6.11
N ILE A 33 -10.54 0.55 -5.63
CA ILE A 33 -9.37 -0.19 -5.14
C ILE A 33 -8.35 -0.36 -6.27
N VAL A 34 -8.78 -0.75 -7.48
CA VAL A 34 -7.92 -0.87 -8.66
C VAL A 34 -7.32 0.49 -9.04
N LYS A 35 -8.12 1.57 -9.08
CA LYS A 35 -7.61 2.93 -9.33
C LYS A 35 -6.55 3.35 -8.29
N LEU A 36 -6.76 2.99 -7.02
CA LEU A 36 -5.78 3.27 -5.96
C LEU A 36 -4.51 2.43 -6.15
N ALA A 37 -4.64 1.18 -6.63
CA ALA A 37 -3.51 0.30 -6.92
C ALA A 37 -2.57 0.85 -8.01
N HIS A 38 -3.04 1.74 -8.90
CA HIS A 38 -2.17 2.49 -9.82
C HIS A 38 -1.31 3.57 -9.15
N LYS A 39 -1.49 3.82 -7.85
CA LYS A 39 -0.79 4.89 -7.12
C LYS A 39 -0.03 4.38 -5.88
N ARG A 40 -0.60 3.39 -5.18
CA ARG A 40 -0.06 2.83 -3.92
C ARG A 40 -0.77 1.54 -3.55
N SER A 41 -0.21 0.78 -2.57
CA SER A 41 -0.88 -0.42 -2.04
C SER A 41 -2.29 -0.09 -1.55
N PRO A 42 -3.33 -0.75 -2.10
CA PRO A 42 -4.73 -0.39 -1.86
C PRO A 42 -5.35 -1.14 -0.67
N ILE A 43 -4.65 -2.11 -0.11
CA ILE A 43 -5.14 -3.04 0.93
C ILE A 43 -4.32 -2.86 2.20
N CYS A 44 -4.96 -2.98 3.36
CA CYS A 44 -4.28 -3.19 4.62
C CYS A 44 -3.90 -4.67 4.73
N HIS A 45 -2.64 -5.01 4.42
CA HIS A 45 -2.18 -6.40 4.37
C HIS A 45 -2.42 -7.14 5.69
N ALA A 46 -2.07 -6.53 6.81
CA ALA A 46 -2.21 -7.15 8.12
C ALA A 46 -3.67 -7.36 8.57
N GLY A 47 -4.61 -6.58 8.00
CA GLY A 47 -6.05 -6.66 8.29
C GLY A 47 -6.84 -7.21 7.10
N CYS A 48 -6.31 -8.19 6.35
CA CYS A 48 -7.02 -8.75 5.20
C CYS A 48 -7.29 -10.25 5.34
N MET A 49 -8.35 -10.68 4.67
CA MET A 49 -8.67 -12.07 4.41
C MET A 49 -8.69 -12.30 2.91
N MET A 50 -8.14 -13.41 2.44
CA MET A 50 -8.12 -13.74 1.02
C MET A 50 -8.42 -15.21 0.76
N ARG A 51 -9.05 -15.49 -0.37
CA ARG A 51 -9.28 -16.85 -0.83
C ARG A 51 -7.96 -17.49 -1.25
N LYS A 52 -7.62 -18.64 -0.68
CA LYS A 52 -6.42 -19.38 -1.05
C LYS A 52 -6.38 -19.71 -2.55
N SER A 53 -7.51 -20.08 -3.15
CA SER A 53 -7.60 -20.35 -4.59
C SER A 53 -7.24 -19.14 -5.46
N ALA A 54 -7.72 -17.94 -5.09
CA ALA A 54 -7.37 -16.69 -5.80
C ALA A 54 -5.89 -16.32 -5.62
N LEU A 55 -5.33 -16.51 -4.42
CA LEU A 55 -3.91 -16.33 -4.13
C LEU A 55 -3.04 -17.26 -5.02
N MET A 56 -3.39 -18.55 -5.05
CA MET A 56 -2.64 -19.53 -5.85
C MET A 56 -2.76 -19.27 -7.35
N LYS A 57 -3.96 -18.88 -7.84
CA LYS A 57 -4.18 -18.47 -9.23
C LYS A 57 -3.30 -17.27 -9.63
N ALA A 58 -3.05 -16.34 -8.73
CA ALA A 58 -2.18 -15.18 -8.95
C ALA A 58 -0.68 -15.52 -8.89
N GLY A 59 -0.30 -16.77 -8.57
CA GLY A 59 1.09 -17.22 -8.48
C GLY A 59 1.74 -17.00 -7.11
N ASN A 60 0.92 -16.75 -6.06
CA ASN A 60 1.40 -16.59 -4.68
C ASN A 60 2.38 -15.42 -4.48
N TYR A 61 2.98 -15.33 -3.28
CA TYR A 61 4.02 -14.36 -2.96
C TYR A 61 5.30 -14.66 -3.73
N GLU A 62 5.95 -13.60 -4.18
CA GLU A 62 7.32 -13.67 -4.73
C GLU A 62 8.28 -12.94 -3.80
N ASP A 63 9.55 -13.31 -3.83
CA ASP A 63 10.58 -12.60 -3.07
C ASP A 63 10.76 -11.19 -3.64
N CYS A 64 10.09 -10.25 -2.98
CA CYS A 64 10.09 -8.84 -3.34
C CYS A 64 10.31 -7.99 -2.10
N HIS A 65 11.56 -7.65 -1.81
CA HIS A 65 11.97 -6.92 -0.61
C HIS A 65 11.09 -5.67 -0.35
N TYR A 66 10.39 -5.62 0.77
CA TYR A 66 9.53 -4.54 1.28
C TYR A 66 8.21 -4.27 0.52
N TYR A 67 7.92 -4.93 -0.59
CA TYR A 67 6.75 -4.64 -1.44
C TYR A 67 6.03 -5.90 -1.88
N GLU A 68 6.24 -7.00 -1.20
CA GLU A 68 5.65 -8.32 -1.45
C GLU A 68 4.11 -8.26 -1.45
N ASP A 69 3.54 -7.48 -0.55
CA ASP A 69 2.10 -7.26 -0.44
C ASP A 69 1.54 -6.51 -1.66
N TYR A 70 2.18 -5.41 -2.03
CA TYR A 70 1.72 -4.60 -3.15
C TYR A 70 1.86 -5.34 -4.48
N GLN A 71 2.93 -6.09 -4.66
CA GLN A 71 3.12 -6.93 -5.83
C GLN A 71 2.05 -8.00 -5.92
N LEU A 72 1.73 -8.66 -4.81
CA LEU A 72 0.66 -9.65 -4.74
C LEU A 72 -0.69 -9.05 -5.15
N TRP A 73 -1.06 -7.88 -4.61
CA TRP A 73 -2.34 -7.24 -4.96
C TRP A 73 -2.46 -6.95 -6.45
N VAL A 74 -1.40 -6.45 -7.07
CA VAL A 74 -1.39 -6.21 -8.52
C VAL A 74 -1.53 -7.51 -9.30
N LYS A 75 -0.83 -8.57 -8.92
CA LYS A 75 -0.96 -9.90 -9.54
C LYS A 75 -2.37 -10.46 -9.39
N MET A 76 -2.97 -10.36 -8.21
CA MET A 76 -4.34 -10.80 -7.95
C MET A 76 -5.37 -10.01 -8.77
N ILE A 77 -5.23 -8.69 -8.88
CA ILE A 77 -6.07 -7.85 -9.75
C ILE A 77 -5.96 -8.33 -11.21
N LYS A 78 -4.75 -8.55 -11.72
CA LYS A 78 -4.52 -9.04 -13.08
C LYS A 78 -5.06 -10.46 -13.32
N ALA A 79 -5.11 -11.29 -12.28
CA ALA A 79 -5.72 -12.63 -12.31
C ALA A 79 -7.24 -12.61 -12.20
N GLY A 80 -7.87 -11.42 -12.08
CA GLY A 80 -9.33 -11.23 -12.02
C GLY A 80 -9.92 -11.36 -10.62
N ALA A 81 -9.11 -11.30 -9.56
CA ALA A 81 -9.61 -11.32 -8.19
C ALA A 81 -10.42 -10.06 -7.86
N ARG A 82 -11.52 -10.23 -7.13
CA ARG A 82 -12.38 -9.13 -6.68
C ARG A 82 -12.07 -8.73 -5.25
N PHE A 83 -11.95 -7.42 -5.04
CA PHE A 83 -11.53 -6.80 -3.79
C PHE A 83 -12.66 -6.01 -3.14
N TYR A 84 -12.63 -5.91 -1.82
CA TYR A 84 -13.54 -5.09 -1.02
C TYR A 84 -12.83 -4.60 0.24
N ASN A 85 -13.05 -3.36 0.67
CA ASN A 85 -12.61 -2.87 1.98
C ASN A 85 -13.82 -2.47 2.82
N ILE A 86 -13.95 -3.09 3.99
CA ILE A 86 -14.91 -2.71 5.00
C ILE A 86 -14.56 -1.29 5.48
N GLN A 87 -15.56 -0.41 5.49
CA GLN A 87 -15.39 1.02 5.79
C GLN A 87 -15.39 1.29 7.31
N GLU A 88 -14.72 0.41 8.06
CA GLU A 88 -14.61 0.47 9.51
C GLU A 88 -13.17 0.19 9.95
N VAL A 89 -12.78 0.73 11.10
CA VAL A 89 -11.49 0.44 11.72
C VAL A 89 -11.60 -0.88 12.46
N LEU A 90 -11.10 -1.94 11.84
CA LEU A 90 -11.04 -3.28 12.42
C LEU A 90 -9.61 -3.73 12.73
N TYR A 91 -8.62 -2.94 12.41
CA TYR A 91 -7.22 -3.25 12.63
C TYR A 91 -6.43 -2.07 13.20
N TYR A 92 -5.72 -2.30 14.30
CA TYR A 92 -4.89 -1.31 14.96
C TYR A 92 -3.42 -1.66 14.78
N ILE A 93 -2.64 -0.68 14.28
CA ILE A 93 -1.22 -0.85 13.97
C ILE A 93 -0.40 -0.03 14.95
N ARG A 94 0.37 -0.69 15.80
CA ARG A 94 1.35 -0.01 16.64
C ARG A 94 2.49 0.50 15.75
N THR A 95 2.80 1.76 15.86
CA THR A 95 3.90 2.38 15.11
C THR A 95 4.70 3.31 15.99
N TYR A 96 5.89 3.66 15.52
CA TYR A 96 6.78 4.63 16.16
C TYR A 96 7.24 5.59 15.07
N GLN A 97 7.39 6.87 15.40
CA GLN A 97 7.84 7.89 14.44
C GLN A 97 9.17 7.53 13.77
N GLU A 98 10.06 6.87 14.50
CA GLU A 98 11.35 6.41 14.03
C GLU A 98 11.23 5.37 12.89
N LEU A 99 10.24 4.48 12.93
CA LEU A 99 9.99 3.50 11.87
C LEU A 99 9.62 4.16 10.54
N ILE A 100 8.92 5.29 10.61
CA ILE A 100 8.53 6.07 9.44
C ILE A 100 9.73 6.79 8.85
N ALA A 101 10.54 7.41 9.73
CA ALA A 101 11.73 8.14 9.33
C ALA A 101 12.82 7.24 8.69
N ARG A 102 12.87 5.96 9.08
CA ARG A 102 13.86 4.99 8.57
C ARG A 102 13.62 4.57 7.12
N LYS A 103 12.39 4.68 6.59
CA LYS A 103 12.02 4.23 5.24
C LYS A 103 12.46 5.23 4.17
N GLY A 104 13.76 5.43 3.96
CA GLY A 104 14.28 6.35 2.94
C GLY A 104 15.65 5.99 2.41
N GLY A 105 16.11 6.74 1.39
CA GLY A 105 17.39 6.57 0.73
C GLY A 105 17.32 5.70 -0.53
N TRP A 106 18.44 5.61 -1.26
CA TRP A 106 18.53 4.96 -2.56
C TRP A 106 18.15 3.47 -2.54
N LYS A 107 18.42 2.75 -1.45
CA LYS A 107 18.04 1.34 -1.31
C LYS A 107 16.53 1.16 -1.44
N TYR A 108 15.73 2.00 -0.78
CA TYR A 108 14.26 1.96 -0.91
C TYR A 108 13.78 2.39 -2.29
N VAL A 109 14.40 3.41 -2.88
CA VAL A 109 14.09 3.87 -4.25
C VAL A 109 14.31 2.75 -5.26
N SER A 110 15.45 2.07 -5.22
CA SER A 110 15.76 0.99 -6.18
C SER A 110 14.76 -0.16 -6.10
N HIS A 111 14.37 -0.57 -4.89
CA HIS A 111 13.35 -1.60 -4.70
C HIS A 111 11.97 -1.16 -5.23
N GLU A 112 11.53 0.08 -4.93
CA GLU A 112 10.25 0.59 -5.45
C GLU A 112 10.24 0.66 -6.99
N ILE A 113 11.32 1.13 -7.59
CA ILE A 113 11.43 1.19 -9.06
C ILE A 113 11.43 -0.21 -9.67
N SER A 114 12.09 -1.19 -9.05
CA SER A 114 12.06 -2.59 -9.49
C SER A 114 10.63 -3.14 -9.51
N VAL A 115 9.87 -2.89 -8.45
CA VAL A 115 8.45 -3.28 -8.36
C VAL A 115 7.61 -2.59 -9.43
N PHE A 116 7.79 -1.29 -9.66
CA PHE A 116 7.07 -0.57 -10.71
C PHE A 116 7.41 -1.07 -12.12
N ARG A 117 8.65 -1.51 -12.34
CA ARG A 117 9.03 -2.20 -13.59
C ARG A 117 8.27 -3.52 -13.75
N SER A 118 8.12 -4.30 -12.68
CA SER A 118 7.34 -5.54 -12.73
C SER A 118 5.87 -5.26 -13.06
N PHE A 119 5.26 -4.21 -12.49
CA PHE A 119 3.90 -3.79 -12.81
C PHE A 119 3.73 -3.38 -14.27
N LYS A 120 4.74 -2.70 -14.83
CA LYS A 120 4.76 -2.38 -16.27
C LYS A 120 4.88 -3.63 -17.13
N LYS A 121 5.75 -4.59 -16.78
CA LYS A 121 5.88 -5.88 -17.47
C LYS A 121 4.60 -6.69 -17.43
N LEU A 122 3.87 -6.67 -16.32
CA LEU A 122 2.56 -7.30 -16.18
C LEU A 122 1.44 -6.59 -16.97
N GLY A 123 1.72 -5.46 -17.63
CA GLY A 123 0.72 -4.67 -18.31
C GLY A 123 -0.32 -4.04 -17.35
N PHE A 124 0.05 -3.85 -16.08
CA PHE A 124 -0.77 -3.14 -15.11
C PHE A 124 -0.51 -1.63 -15.14
N TYR A 125 0.77 -1.23 -15.13
CA TYR A 125 1.16 0.18 -15.26
C TYR A 125 1.29 0.59 -16.72
N THR A 126 0.73 1.76 -17.06
CA THR A 126 1.09 2.50 -18.26
C THR A 126 2.51 3.08 -18.11
N THR A 127 3.09 3.55 -19.22
CA THR A 127 4.38 4.28 -19.17
C THR A 127 4.27 5.54 -18.30
N TRP A 128 3.12 6.23 -18.36
CA TRP A 128 2.85 7.40 -17.53
C TRP A 128 2.77 7.07 -16.04
N ASP A 129 2.08 5.98 -15.67
CA ASP A 129 2.03 5.52 -14.27
C ASP A 129 3.42 5.25 -13.74
N PHE A 130 4.24 4.56 -14.53
CA PHE A 130 5.62 4.26 -14.16
C PHE A 130 6.45 5.52 -13.91
N ILE A 131 6.44 6.48 -14.85
CA ILE A 131 7.22 7.74 -14.74
C ILE A 131 6.71 8.55 -13.54
N ARG A 132 5.41 8.81 -13.46
CA ARG A 132 4.79 9.60 -12.39
C ARG A 132 5.09 9.03 -11.01
N ASN A 133 4.85 7.73 -10.82
CA ASN A 133 5.05 7.10 -9.51
C ASN A 133 6.53 7.02 -9.14
N SER A 134 7.42 6.74 -10.09
CA SER A 134 8.87 6.75 -9.86
C SER A 134 9.34 8.13 -9.39
N PHE A 135 8.93 9.19 -10.07
CA PHE A 135 9.30 10.56 -9.70
C PHE A 135 8.81 10.92 -8.28
N ILE A 136 7.53 10.67 -7.98
CA ILE A 136 6.94 10.93 -6.66
C ILE A 136 7.70 10.17 -5.56
N ARG A 137 8.08 8.91 -5.81
CA ARG A 137 8.78 8.08 -4.82
C ARG A 137 10.22 8.51 -4.62
N ILE A 138 10.92 8.86 -5.68
CA ILE A 138 12.27 9.41 -5.58
C ILE A 138 12.24 10.67 -4.72
N ALA A 139 11.38 11.64 -5.04
CA ALA A 139 11.25 12.87 -4.27
C ALA A 139 10.93 12.60 -2.78
N ALA A 140 9.96 11.72 -2.49
CA ALA A 140 9.58 11.38 -1.12
C ALA A 140 10.69 10.65 -0.34
N ARG A 141 11.44 9.74 -0.98
CA ARG A 141 12.50 8.96 -0.31
C ARG A 141 13.80 9.73 -0.15
N MET A 142 14.07 10.70 -1.03
CA MET A 142 15.24 11.57 -0.95
C MET A 142 15.05 12.74 0.02
N THR A 143 13.83 13.00 0.49
CA THR A 143 13.55 14.03 1.50
C THR A 143 14.35 13.73 2.81
N PRO A 144 15.03 14.73 3.41
CA PRO A 144 15.77 14.57 4.66
C PRO A 144 14.92 13.97 5.79
N LYS A 145 15.52 13.14 6.65
CA LYS A 145 14.80 12.41 7.73
C LYS A 145 13.91 13.31 8.58
N LYS A 146 14.38 14.50 8.96
CA LYS A 146 13.64 15.47 9.79
C LYS A 146 12.35 15.96 9.10
N LEU A 147 12.41 16.26 7.80
CA LEU A 147 11.27 16.73 7.02
C LEU A 147 10.32 15.58 6.64
N ARG A 148 10.85 14.38 6.43
CA ARG A 148 10.06 13.20 6.05
C ARG A 148 8.96 12.86 7.06
N GLY A 149 9.27 12.90 8.35
CA GLY A 149 8.29 12.67 9.42
C GLY A 149 7.14 13.67 9.38
N ILE A 150 7.45 14.96 9.18
CA ILE A 150 6.46 16.04 9.10
C ILE A 150 5.59 15.89 7.85
N VAL A 151 6.19 15.66 6.69
CA VAL A 151 5.48 15.48 5.42
C VAL A 151 4.56 14.25 5.48
N MET A 152 5.04 13.14 6.04
CA MET A 152 4.22 11.93 6.17
C MET A 152 3.04 12.12 7.12
N LYS A 153 3.21 12.79 8.27
CA LYS A 153 2.10 13.18 9.15
C LYS A 153 1.05 14.02 8.39
N LYS A 154 1.49 15.03 7.65
CA LYS A 154 0.60 15.91 6.90
C LYS A 154 -0.14 15.16 5.79
N VAL A 155 0.53 14.25 5.06
CA VAL A 155 -0.08 13.41 4.03
C VAL A 155 -1.08 12.41 4.63
N TRP A 156 -0.86 11.92 5.85
CA TRP A 156 -1.80 11.02 6.52
C TRP A 156 -3.02 11.75 7.08
N ASN A 157 -2.81 12.90 7.72
CA ASN A 157 -3.91 13.69 8.28
C ASN A 157 -4.79 14.37 7.22
N HIS A 158 -4.27 14.62 6.01
CA HIS A 158 -5.03 15.27 4.93
C HIS A 158 -5.98 14.33 4.17
N LYS A 159 -6.09 13.05 4.58
CA LYS A 159 -6.97 12.05 3.95
C LYS A 159 -8.03 11.52 4.91
N SER A 160 -8.33 12.27 5.94
CA SER A 160 -9.45 12.04 6.87
C SER A 160 -10.62 12.94 6.49
N ILE A 161 -11.11 12.83 5.23
CA ILE A 161 -12.43 13.28 4.79
C ILE A 161 -12.86 12.36 3.67
#